data_f44e9cf32a0dd1eea9d55736ad013514
#
_entry.id   f44e9cf32a0dd1eea9d55736ad013514
#
_cell.length_a   1.000
_cell.length_b   1.000
_cell.length_c   1.000
_cell.angle_alpha   90.00
_cell.angle_beta   90.00
_cell.angle_gamma   90.00
#
_symmetry.space_group_name_H-M   'P 1'
#
loop_
_entity.id
_entity.type
_entity.pdbx_description
1 polymer ?
#
loop_
_entity_poly.entity_id
_entity_poly.type
_entity_poly.pdbx_seq_one_letter_code
_entity_poly.pdbx_strand_id
1 'polypeptide(L)'
;MKKNLTEIVFILDRSGSMAGLEDDTIGGFNAMIAKQKGEPGEALVSTVLFDNVSVVIHDRVDIQKIEPMTRKDYYVRGCTALLDAVGGAIHHIGNVHKYAREEDRPEKTMFVITTDGMENASRRYSYDEVRAMIIRQKERYGWEFLFLGANIDAAREAARFGIEADHAADYHADAQGTAVIYEAVCETVRDFRASRPVEAWWKKRINEDFGKRGR
;
A
#
# COMPACT_ATOMS: atom_id res chain seq x y z
N MET A 1 9.91 -12.12 -17.72
CA MET A 1 9.66 -10.96 -16.84
C MET A 1 10.70 -9.89 -17.12
N LYS A 2 10.32 -8.63 -17.13
CA LYS A 2 11.22 -7.49 -17.36
C LYS A 2 12.09 -7.27 -16.12
N LYS A 3 13.36 -7.58 -16.24
CA LYS A 3 14.34 -7.40 -15.16
C LYS A 3 14.42 -5.91 -14.75
N ASN A 4 14.62 -5.66 -13.47
CA ASN A 4 14.69 -4.32 -12.87
C ASN A 4 13.43 -3.47 -13.01
N LEU A 5 12.29 -4.03 -13.43
CA LEU A 5 11.00 -3.39 -13.38
C LEU A 5 10.26 -3.84 -12.13
N THR A 6 9.89 -2.87 -11.30
CA THR A 6 9.06 -3.10 -10.09
C THR A 6 7.69 -2.47 -10.29
N GLU A 7 6.64 -3.16 -9.92
CA GLU A 7 5.29 -2.60 -9.81
C GLU A 7 4.96 -2.33 -8.35
N ILE A 8 4.53 -1.11 -8.05
CA ILE A 8 4.18 -0.65 -6.70
C ILE A 8 2.72 -0.22 -6.71
N VAL A 9 1.92 -0.83 -5.86
CA VAL A 9 0.49 -0.57 -5.76
C VAL A 9 0.19 0.01 -4.38
N PHE A 10 -0.20 1.27 -4.33
CA PHE A 10 -0.63 1.94 -3.11
C PHE A 10 -2.15 1.87 -3.00
N ILE A 11 -2.65 1.40 -1.86
CA ILE A 11 -4.07 1.39 -1.51
C ILE A 11 -4.21 2.26 -0.27
N LEU A 12 -4.72 3.48 -0.47
CA LEU A 12 -4.74 4.54 0.53
C LEU A 12 -6.16 4.83 0.97
N ASP A 13 -6.39 4.71 2.27
CA ASP A 13 -7.65 5.07 2.91
C ASP A 13 -7.87 6.59 2.82
N ARG A 14 -9.07 6.98 2.42
CA ARG A 14 -9.58 8.34 2.51
C ARG A 14 -10.97 8.38 3.16
N SER A 15 -11.28 7.40 4.00
CA SER A 15 -12.52 7.35 4.77
C SER A 15 -12.57 8.47 5.81
N GLY A 16 -13.74 8.63 6.44
CA GLY A 16 -14.00 9.73 7.36
C GLY A 16 -13.06 9.83 8.55
N SER A 17 -12.47 8.71 8.99
CA SER A 17 -11.49 8.65 10.08
C SER A 17 -10.16 9.33 9.75
N MET A 18 -9.79 9.41 8.46
CA MET A 18 -8.60 10.11 7.99
C MET A 18 -8.70 11.66 8.06
N ALA A 19 -9.82 12.21 8.59
CA ALA A 19 -10.01 13.65 8.68
C ALA A 19 -8.92 14.33 9.54
N GLY A 20 -8.30 15.36 8.97
CA GLY A 20 -7.18 16.07 9.59
C GLY A 20 -5.79 15.55 9.22
N LEU A 21 -5.71 14.43 8.48
CA LEU A 21 -4.46 13.83 8.01
C LEU A 21 -4.25 14.02 6.49
N GLU A 22 -5.11 14.79 5.83
CA GLU A 22 -5.08 14.94 4.38
C GLU A 22 -3.75 15.50 3.90
N ASP A 23 -3.26 16.58 4.50
CA ASP A 23 -1.99 17.22 4.11
C ASP A 23 -0.79 16.34 4.44
N ASP A 24 -0.82 15.62 5.56
CA ASP A 24 0.26 14.70 5.96
C ASP A 24 0.32 13.49 5.02
N THR A 25 -0.84 12.94 4.62
CA THR A 25 -0.93 11.84 3.66
C THR A 25 -0.44 12.29 2.28
N ILE A 26 -0.92 13.42 1.77
CA ILE A 26 -0.50 13.99 0.49
C ILE A 26 1.01 14.30 0.51
N GLY A 27 1.48 14.97 1.55
CA GLY A 27 2.89 15.35 1.71
C GLY A 27 3.80 14.13 1.80
N GLY A 28 3.44 13.14 2.61
CA GLY A 28 4.18 11.90 2.77
C GLY A 28 4.26 11.09 1.47
N PHE A 29 3.12 10.90 0.79
CA PHE A 29 3.07 10.22 -0.49
C PHE A 29 3.94 10.93 -1.54
N ASN A 30 3.79 12.23 -1.69
CA ASN A 30 4.55 13.02 -2.69
C ASN A 30 6.07 12.99 -2.40
N ALA A 31 6.47 13.13 -1.14
CA ALA A 31 7.87 13.05 -0.73
C ALA A 31 8.47 11.66 -1.02
N MET A 32 7.71 10.61 -0.73
CA MET A 32 8.11 9.23 -1.04
C MET A 32 8.28 9.03 -2.55
N ILE A 33 7.29 9.42 -3.37
CA ILE A 33 7.38 9.31 -4.84
C ILE A 33 8.59 10.09 -5.36
N ALA A 34 8.81 11.32 -4.87
CA ALA A 34 9.96 12.14 -5.29
C ALA A 34 11.30 11.44 -5.00
N LYS A 35 11.45 10.82 -3.82
CA LYS A 35 12.65 10.03 -3.49
C LYS A 35 12.78 8.81 -4.39
N GLN A 36 11.68 8.08 -4.62
CA GLN A 36 11.67 6.88 -5.46
C GLN A 36 11.99 7.15 -6.94
N LYS A 37 11.73 8.36 -7.45
CA LYS A 37 12.16 8.78 -8.80
C LYS A 37 13.68 8.78 -8.96
N GLY A 38 14.43 9.02 -7.88
CA GLY A 38 15.90 9.00 -7.88
C GLY A 38 16.52 7.61 -7.75
N GLU A 39 15.72 6.57 -7.43
CA GLU A 39 16.24 5.22 -7.23
C GLU A 39 16.47 4.46 -8.54
N PRO A 40 17.51 3.60 -8.61
CA PRO A 40 17.80 2.80 -9.79
C PRO A 40 16.64 1.87 -10.20
N GLY A 41 16.60 1.53 -11.50
CA GLY A 41 15.61 0.63 -12.06
C GLY A 41 14.31 1.34 -12.45
N GLU A 42 13.48 0.64 -13.20
CA GLU A 42 12.18 1.15 -13.64
C GLU A 42 11.11 0.81 -12.58
N ALA A 43 10.12 1.69 -12.43
CA ALA A 43 8.98 1.40 -11.59
C ALA A 43 7.67 1.87 -12.22
N LEU A 44 6.63 1.04 -12.13
CA LEU A 44 5.25 1.39 -12.42
C LEU A 44 4.52 1.60 -11.10
N VAL A 45 3.70 2.64 -11.04
CA VAL A 45 2.94 2.98 -9.84
C VAL A 45 1.45 2.95 -10.15
N SER A 46 0.72 2.21 -9.33
CA SER A 46 -0.74 2.29 -9.23
C SER A 46 -1.12 2.89 -7.88
N THR A 47 -2.07 3.81 -7.87
CA THR A 47 -2.58 4.40 -6.62
C THR A 47 -4.09 4.34 -6.62
N VAL A 48 -4.60 3.60 -5.66
CA VAL A 48 -6.03 3.40 -5.41
C VAL A 48 -6.40 4.12 -4.13
N LEU A 49 -7.24 5.13 -4.24
CA LEU A 49 -7.85 5.79 -3.08
C LEU A 49 -9.19 5.11 -2.79
N PHE A 50 -9.49 4.84 -1.53
CA PHE A 50 -10.76 4.20 -1.20
C PHE A 50 -11.47 4.86 -0.01
N ASP A 51 -12.78 4.84 -0.11
CA ASP A 51 -13.78 5.14 0.90
C ASP A 51 -14.90 4.09 0.78
N ASN A 52 -16.15 4.47 0.53
CA ASN A 52 -17.24 3.54 0.13
C ASN A 52 -17.02 2.95 -1.28
N VAL A 53 -16.16 3.60 -2.08
CA VAL A 53 -15.81 3.20 -3.43
C VAL A 53 -14.31 3.39 -3.66
N SER A 54 -13.75 2.63 -4.60
CA SER A 54 -12.36 2.78 -4.99
C SER A 54 -12.22 3.68 -6.21
N VAL A 55 -11.24 4.57 -6.20
CA VAL A 55 -10.87 5.45 -7.31
C VAL A 55 -9.39 5.25 -7.62
N VAL A 56 -9.09 4.85 -8.85
CA VAL A 56 -7.71 4.71 -9.33
C VAL A 56 -7.26 6.07 -9.87
N ILE A 57 -6.28 6.68 -9.22
CA ILE A 57 -5.70 7.96 -9.68
C ILE A 57 -4.44 7.77 -10.50
N HIS A 58 -3.70 6.68 -10.28
CA HIS A 58 -2.61 6.23 -11.12
C HIS A 58 -2.84 4.76 -11.46
N ASP A 59 -2.78 4.40 -12.74
CA ASP A 59 -2.90 3.02 -13.22
C ASP A 59 -1.64 2.65 -13.99
N ARG A 60 -0.71 2.00 -13.30
CA ARG A 60 0.56 1.52 -13.84
C ARG A 60 1.35 2.63 -14.57
N VAL A 61 1.35 3.80 -14.00
CA VAL A 61 2.08 4.96 -14.53
C VAL A 61 3.57 4.82 -14.24
N ASP A 62 4.42 5.08 -15.23
CA ASP A 62 5.85 5.21 -15.00
C ASP A 62 6.12 6.23 -13.88
N ILE A 63 6.87 5.81 -12.87
CA ILE A 63 7.11 6.62 -11.68
C ILE A 63 7.65 8.02 -12.02
N GLN A 64 8.44 8.14 -13.08
CA GLN A 64 8.99 9.43 -13.55
C GLN A 64 7.90 10.41 -14.00
N LYS A 65 6.72 9.89 -14.41
CA LYS A 65 5.58 10.66 -14.91
C LYS A 65 4.51 10.93 -13.87
N ILE A 66 4.67 10.42 -12.65
CA ILE A 66 3.72 10.69 -11.56
C ILE A 66 3.75 12.17 -11.19
N GLU A 67 2.62 12.85 -11.36
CA GLU A 67 2.43 14.21 -10.87
C GLU A 67 2.13 14.21 -9.36
N PRO A 68 2.48 15.26 -8.62
CA PRO A 68 2.17 15.35 -7.21
C PRO A 68 0.67 15.26 -6.93
N MET A 69 0.29 14.39 -6.00
CA MET A 69 -1.08 14.32 -5.47
C MET A 69 -1.46 15.65 -4.81
N THR A 70 -2.70 16.06 -4.98
CA THR A 70 -3.23 17.31 -4.44
C THR A 70 -4.51 17.07 -3.64
N ARG A 71 -5.01 18.11 -2.94
CA ARG A 71 -6.32 18.06 -2.27
C ARG A 71 -7.51 17.87 -3.24
N LYS A 72 -7.32 17.99 -4.55
CA LYS A 72 -8.34 17.64 -5.55
C LYS A 72 -8.44 16.13 -5.76
N ASP A 73 -7.32 15.42 -5.58
CA ASP A 73 -7.22 13.98 -5.73
C ASP A 73 -7.57 13.27 -4.43
N TYR A 74 -6.98 13.72 -3.31
CA TYR A 74 -7.16 13.15 -1.99
C TYR A 74 -7.97 14.08 -1.09
N TYR A 75 -9.18 13.68 -0.77
CA TYR A 75 -10.10 14.33 0.16
C TYR A 75 -10.91 13.27 0.91
N VAL A 76 -11.14 13.53 2.17
CA VAL A 76 -11.75 12.57 3.10
C VAL A 76 -13.27 12.54 2.97
N ARG A 77 -13.85 11.33 2.96
CA ARG A 77 -15.29 11.09 2.98
C ARG A 77 -15.65 9.62 3.28
N GLY A 78 -16.88 9.40 3.70
CA GLY A 78 -17.53 8.07 3.69
C GLY A 78 -16.97 7.07 4.70
N CYS A 79 -17.14 5.79 4.38
CA CYS A 79 -16.80 4.63 5.18
C CYS A 79 -15.62 3.85 4.55
N THR A 80 -15.22 2.73 5.15
CA THR A 80 -13.99 1.99 4.82
C THR A 80 -14.32 0.69 4.09
N ALA A 81 -14.37 0.72 2.74
CA ALA A 81 -14.56 -0.48 1.89
C ALA A 81 -13.19 -1.09 1.49
N LEU A 82 -12.43 -1.53 2.49
CA LEU A 82 -11.05 -1.99 2.35
C LEU A 82 -10.93 -3.27 1.52
N LEU A 83 -11.84 -4.27 1.75
CA LEU A 83 -11.84 -5.53 0.99
C LEU A 83 -12.10 -5.28 -0.50
N ASP A 84 -13.02 -4.38 -0.82
CA ASP A 84 -13.34 -4.04 -2.20
C ASP A 84 -12.15 -3.34 -2.89
N ALA A 85 -11.42 -2.50 -2.17
CA ALA A 85 -10.22 -1.83 -2.69
C ALA A 85 -9.07 -2.81 -2.93
N VAL A 86 -8.75 -3.64 -1.95
CA VAL A 86 -7.66 -4.63 -2.03
C VAL A 86 -7.98 -5.68 -3.08
N GLY A 87 -9.16 -6.31 -3.00
CA GLY A 87 -9.58 -7.35 -3.95
C GLY A 87 -9.66 -6.82 -5.38
N GLY A 88 -10.20 -5.61 -5.56
CA GLY A 88 -10.27 -4.96 -6.87
C GLY A 88 -8.89 -4.68 -7.47
N ALA A 89 -7.96 -4.16 -6.68
CA ALA A 89 -6.58 -3.88 -7.12
C ALA A 89 -5.83 -5.18 -7.48
N ILE A 90 -5.91 -6.22 -6.64
CA ILE A 90 -5.28 -7.53 -6.93
C ILE A 90 -5.86 -8.12 -8.22
N HIS A 91 -7.17 -8.06 -8.39
CA HIS A 91 -7.84 -8.56 -9.60
C HIS A 91 -7.36 -7.82 -10.85
N HIS A 92 -7.31 -6.48 -10.80
CA HIS A 92 -6.86 -5.64 -11.91
C HIS A 92 -5.41 -5.93 -12.29
N ILE A 93 -4.48 -5.80 -11.36
CA ILE A 93 -3.03 -6.02 -11.62
C ILE A 93 -2.78 -7.47 -12.05
N GLY A 94 -3.43 -8.44 -11.40
CA GLY A 94 -3.33 -9.85 -11.77
C GLY A 94 -3.80 -10.14 -13.20
N ASN A 95 -4.87 -9.50 -13.66
CA ASN A 95 -5.33 -9.62 -15.04
C ASN A 95 -4.36 -8.96 -16.02
N VAL A 96 -3.83 -7.77 -15.69
CA VAL A 96 -2.82 -7.13 -16.54
C VAL A 96 -1.61 -8.04 -16.70
N HIS A 97 -1.08 -8.60 -15.60
CA HIS A 97 0.08 -9.53 -15.67
C HIS A 97 -0.24 -10.80 -16.44
N LYS A 98 -1.46 -11.33 -16.31
CA LYS A 98 -1.89 -12.55 -17.03
C LYS A 98 -1.86 -12.38 -18.54
N TYR A 99 -2.26 -11.20 -19.03
CA TYR A 99 -2.37 -10.93 -20.47
C TYR A 99 -1.19 -10.15 -21.05
N ALA A 100 -0.31 -9.61 -20.21
CA ALA A 100 0.92 -8.98 -20.66
C ALA A 100 1.90 -10.02 -21.23
N ARG A 101 2.67 -9.61 -22.23
CA ARG A 101 3.80 -10.41 -22.71
C ARG A 101 4.80 -10.63 -21.58
N GLU A 102 5.51 -11.75 -21.57
CA GLU A 102 6.44 -12.08 -20.50
C GLU A 102 7.52 -10.98 -20.30
N GLU A 103 7.99 -10.42 -21.39
CA GLU A 103 8.99 -9.33 -21.43
C GLU A 103 8.48 -8.00 -20.86
N ASP A 104 7.16 -7.81 -20.76
CA ASP A 104 6.53 -6.59 -20.23
C ASP A 104 6.04 -6.75 -18.77
N ARG A 105 6.08 -7.99 -18.23
CA ARG A 105 5.69 -8.22 -16.83
C ARG A 105 6.75 -7.73 -15.88
N PRO A 106 6.38 -7.00 -14.82
CA PRO A 106 7.31 -6.65 -13.76
C PRO A 106 7.98 -7.89 -13.15
N GLU A 107 9.25 -7.74 -12.82
CA GLU A 107 10.00 -8.76 -12.07
C GLU A 107 9.47 -8.88 -10.64
N LYS A 108 9.04 -7.76 -10.07
CA LYS A 108 8.59 -7.67 -8.67
C LYS A 108 7.33 -6.82 -8.57
N THR A 109 6.47 -7.18 -7.62
CA THR A 109 5.23 -6.45 -7.33
C THR A 109 5.06 -6.32 -5.83
N MET A 110 4.82 -5.10 -5.36
CA MET A 110 4.56 -4.80 -3.95
C MET A 110 3.27 -4.02 -3.79
N PHE A 111 2.45 -4.45 -2.87
CA PHE A 111 1.25 -3.75 -2.41
C PHE A 111 1.52 -3.08 -1.06
N VAL A 112 1.18 -1.82 -0.94
CA VAL A 112 1.24 -1.04 0.30
C VAL A 112 -0.16 -0.60 0.64
N ILE A 113 -0.71 -1.13 1.73
CA ILE A 113 -2.09 -0.90 2.17
C ILE A 113 -2.02 -0.05 3.44
N THR A 114 -2.66 1.12 3.43
CA THR A 114 -2.77 1.99 4.61
C THR A 114 -4.23 2.24 4.94
N THR A 115 -4.59 2.09 6.22
CA THR A 115 -5.94 2.37 6.73
C THR A 115 -5.86 2.86 8.17
N ASP A 116 -6.82 3.68 8.59
CA ASP A 116 -6.97 4.11 9.99
C ASP A 116 -8.26 3.59 10.64
N GLY A 117 -8.90 2.63 10.00
CA GLY A 117 -10.15 2.06 10.47
C GLY A 117 -10.34 0.60 10.08
N MET A 118 -11.33 -0.02 10.69
CA MET A 118 -11.74 -1.37 10.35
C MET A 118 -12.61 -1.39 9.10
N GLU A 119 -12.51 -2.48 8.32
CA GLU A 119 -13.43 -2.79 7.25
C GLU A 119 -14.91 -2.71 7.72
N ASN A 120 -15.72 -1.92 7.02
CA ASN A 120 -17.12 -1.75 7.40
C ASN A 120 -18.11 -1.48 6.23
N ALA A 121 -17.64 -1.44 4.98
CA ALA A 121 -18.46 -1.00 3.86
C ALA A 121 -18.33 -1.83 2.58
N SER A 122 -17.45 -2.82 2.53
CA SER A 122 -17.26 -3.67 1.34
C SER A 122 -18.48 -4.53 1.05
N ARG A 123 -18.75 -4.72 -0.26
CA ARG A 123 -19.91 -5.47 -0.77
C ARG A 123 -19.56 -6.49 -1.84
N ARG A 124 -18.37 -6.40 -2.43
CA ARG A 124 -17.96 -7.20 -3.60
C ARG A 124 -17.06 -8.35 -3.23
N TYR A 125 -16.23 -8.17 -2.19
CA TYR A 125 -15.26 -9.16 -1.73
C TYR A 125 -15.43 -9.44 -0.25
N SER A 126 -15.33 -10.71 0.10
CA SER A 126 -15.22 -11.18 1.49
C SER A 126 -13.76 -11.30 1.92
N TYR A 127 -13.53 -11.42 3.24
CA TYR A 127 -12.20 -11.71 3.79
C TYR A 127 -11.59 -12.98 3.21
N ASP A 128 -12.38 -14.05 3.07
CA ASP A 128 -11.89 -15.33 2.56
C ASP A 128 -11.45 -15.23 1.09
N GLU A 129 -12.18 -14.49 0.27
CA GLU A 129 -11.81 -14.24 -1.13
C GLU A 129 -10.54 -13.43 -1.24
N VAL A 130 -10.42 -12.29 -0.53
CA VAL A 130 -9.22 -11.46 -0.56
C VAL A 130 -8.03 -12.23 -0.01
N ARG A 131 -8.20 -12.98 1.09
CA ARG A 131 -7.16 -13.84 1.65
C ARG A 131 -6.66 -14.88 0.64
N ALA A 132 -7.56 -15.58 -0.04
CA ALA A 132 -7.20 -16.55 -1.07
C ALA A 132 -6.43 -15.89 -2.23
N MET A 133 -6.84 -14.67 -2.62
CA MET A 133 -6.15 -13.89 -3.65
C MET A 133 -4.74 -13.53 -3.20
N ILE A 134 -4.54 -12.98 -2.00
CA ILE A 134 -3.23 -12.59 -1.47
C ILE A 134 -2.31 -13.81 -1.37
N ILE A 135 -2.75 -14.89 -0.74
CA ILE A 135 -1.96 -16.12 -0.61
C ILE A 135 -1.51 -16.62 -1.99
N ARG A 136 -2.44 -16.69 -2.94
CA ARG A 136 -2.11 -17.10 -4.31
C ARG A 136 -1.05 -16.21 -4.96
N GLN A 137 -1.14 -14.89 -4.82
CA GLN A 137 -0.18 -13.96 -5.41
C GLN A 137 1.20 -14.08 -4.75
N LYS A 138 1.25 -14.24 -3.44
CA LYS A 138 2.49 -14.47 -2.69
C LYS A 138 3.17 -15.78 -3.12
N GLU A 139 2.46 -16.90 -3.02
CA GLU A 139 3.04 -18.23 -3.24
C GLU A 139 3.40 -18.48 -4.71
N ARG A 140 2.59 -17.99 -5.64
CA ARG A 140 2.75 -18.32 -7.07
C ARG A 140 3.58 -17.28 -7.84
N TYR A 141 3.55 -16.02 -7.41
CA TYR A 141 4.14 -14.92 -8.17
C TYR A 141 5.11 -14.06 -7.37
N GLY A 142 5.32 -14.39 -6.09
CA GLY A 142 6.27 -13.67 -5.23
C GLY A 142 5.86 -12.21 -4.97
N TRP A 143 4.56 -11.92 -4.97
CA TRP A 143 4.10 -10.57 -4.61
C TRP A 143 4.27 -10.31 -3.13
N GLU A 144 4.65 -9.08 -2.79
CA GLU A 144 4.77 -8.63 -1.41
C GLU A 144 3.62 -7.73 -1.02
N PHE A 145 3.21 -7.83 0.25
CA PHE A 145 2.10 -7.05 0.80
C PHE A 145 2.51 -6.46 2.14
N LEU A 146 2.45 -5.12 2.26
CA LEU A 146 2.61 -4.40 3.51
C LEU A 146 1.26 -3.87 3.97
N PHE A 147 0.98 -4.00 5.26
CA PHE A 147 -0.24 -3.52 5.88
C PHE A 147 0.08 -2.56 7.03
N LEU A 148 -0.40 -1.32 6.92
CA LEU A 148 -0.24 -0.27 7.93
C LEU A 148 -1.61 0.12 8.46
N GLY A 149 -1.83 -0.14 9.72
CA GLY A 149 -3.10 0.12 10.40
C GLY A 149 -2.95 1.12 11.54
N ALA A 150 -3.83 2.13 11.58
CA ALA A 150 -3.97 2.99 12.75
C ALA A 150 -5.32 2.71 13.42
N ASN A 151 -5.41 2.97 14.73
CA ASN A 151 -6.62 2.77 15.53
C ASN A 151 -7.21 1.34 15.51
N ILE A 152 -6.44 0.37 15.02
CA ILE A 152 -6.79 -1.06 14.93
C ILE A 152 -5.61 -1.90 15.42
N ASP A 153 -5.80 -3.19 15.58
CA ASP A 153 -4.71 -4.17 15.72
C ASP A 153 -4.27 -4.58 14.31
N ALA A 154 -3.25 -3.91 13.78
CA ALA A 154 -2.80 -4.10 12.41
C ALA A 154 -2.35 -5.55 12.14
N ALA A 155 -1.66 -6.19 13.09
CA ALA A 155 -1.22 -7.58 12.93
C ALA A 155 -2.40 -8.56 12.87
N ARG A 156 -3.39 -8.35 13.71
CA ARG A 156 -4.62 -9.16 13.73
C ARG A 156 -5.43 -8.96 12.45
N GLU A 157 -5.59 -7.73 12.00
CA GLU A 157 -6.34 -7.45 10.78
C GLU A 157 -5.60 -7.98 9.55
N ALA A 158 -4.29 -7.76 9.44
CA ALA A 158 -3.45 -8.31 8.38
C ALA A 158 -3.53 -9.84 8.28
N ALA A 159 -3.56 -10.54 9.41
CA ALA A 159 -3.70 -12.00 9.45
C ALA A 159 -5.03 -12.49 8.83
N ARG A 160 -6.11 -11.71 8.93
CA ARG A 160 -7.40 -12.01 8.26
C ARG A 160 -7.26 -11.96 6.74
N PHE A 161 -6.38 -11.14 6.23
CA PHE A 161 -6.02 -11.05 4.80
C PHE A 161 -4.99 -12.09 4.35
N GLY A 162 -4.39 -12.84 5.27
CA GLY A 162 -3.28 -13.74 4.96
C GLY A 162 -1.93 -13.03 4.80
N ILE A 163 -1.79 -11.87 5.41
CA ILE A 163 -0.54 -11.12 5.52
C ILE A 163 0.07 -11.41 6.89
N GLU A 164 1.35 -11.80 6.92
CA GLU A 164 2.04 -12.15 8.16
C GLU A 164 2.28 -10.92 9.04
N ALA A 165 2.35 -11.14 10.36
CA ALA A 165 2.58 -10.07 11.33
C ALA A 165 3.87 -9.27 11.05
N ASP A 166 4.89 -9.89 10.47
CA ASP A 166 6.13 -9.22 10.09
C ASP A 166 5.97 -8.21 8.96
N HIS A 167 4.89 -8.31 8.18
CA HIS A 167 4.50 -7.39 7.11
C HIS A 167 3.38 -6.41 7.53
N ALA A 168 3.05 -6.37 8.82
CA ALA A 168 2.06 -5.46 9.37
C ALA A 168 2.66 -4.57 10.46
N ALA A 169 2.22 -3.32 10.53
CA ALA A 169 2.63 -2.36 11.55
C ALA A 169 1.47 -1.48 12.00
N ASP A 170 1.41 -1.26 13.32
CA ASP A 170 0.53 -0.27 13.92
C ASP A 170 1.20 1.10 13.90
N TYR A 171 0.45 2.15 13.59
CA TYR A 171 0.95 3.53 13.63
C TYR A 171 -0.07 4.48 14.30
N HIS A 172 0.39 5.65 14.75
CA HIS A 172 -0.50 6.67 15.25
C HIS A 172 -1.11 7.49 14.11
N ALA A 173 -2.43 7.66 14.11
CA ALA A 173 -3.16 8.50 13.15
C ALA A 173 -2.95 9.99 13.46
N ASP A 174 -1.73 10.47 13.31
CA ASP A 174 -1.32 11.87 13.45
C ASP A 174 -0.18 12.22 12.48
N ALA A 175 0.18 13.49 12.41
CA ALA A 175 1.21 13.99 11.49
C ALA A 175 2.56 13.26 11.64
N GLN A 176 2.99 13.00 12.89
CA GLN A 176 4.25 12.31 13.16
C GLN A 176 4.19 10.84 12.74
N GLY A 177 3.13 10.11 13.12
CA GLY A 177 2.95 8.71 12.74
C GLY A 177 2.85 8.56 11.22
N THR A 178 2.13 9.45 10.56
CA THR A 178 2.03 9.49 9.09
C THR A 178 3.41 9.72 8.45
N ALA A 179 4.21 10.65 8.94
CA ALA A 179 5.56 10.87 8.44
C ALA A 179 6.45 9.64 8.61
N VAL A 180 6.40 9.00 9.79
CA VAL A 180 7.20 7.80 10.10
C VAL A 180 6.85 6.63 9.18
N ILE A 181 5.55 6.39 8.91
CA ILE A 181 5.18 5.28 8.01
C ILE A 181 5.63 5.55 6.57
N TYR A 182 5.48 6.77 6.05
CA TYR A 182 5.93 7.07 4.69
C TYR A 182 7.46 6.99 4.54
N GLU A 183 8.23 7.34 5.57
CA GLU A 183 9.69 7.14 5.58
C GLU A 183 10.04 5.64 5.56
N ALA A 184 9.43 4.84 6.44
CA ALA A 184 9.67 3.40 6.50
C ALA A 184 9.27 2.68 5.21
N VAL A 185 8.11 3.01 4.64
CA VAL A 185 7.65 2.48 3.36
C VAL A 185 8.60 2.90 2.23
N CYS A 186 9.07 4.15 2.22
CA CYS A 186 10.02 4.63 1.22
C CYS A 186 11.33 3.81 1.23
N GLU A 187 11.89 3.55 2.41
CA GLU A 187 13.09 2.72 2.56
C GLU A 187 12.82 1.27 2.12
N THR A 188 11.68 0.70 2.51
CA THR A 188 11.29 -0.67 2.15
C THR A 188 11.10 -0.83 0.65
N VAL A 189 10.41 0.10 0.00
CA VAL A 189 10.23 0.10 -1.46
C VAL A 189 11.58 0.20 -2.18
N ARG A 190 12.48 1.09 -1.73
CA ARG A 190 13.84 1.21 -2.27
C ARG A 190 14.58 -0.13 -2.18
N ASP A 191 14.56 -0.78 -1.01
CA ASP A 191 15.27 -2.03 -0.77
C ASP A 191 14.66 -3.18 -1.59
N PHE A 192 13.33 -3.23 -1.70
CA PHE A 192 12.63 -4.18 -2.55
C PHE A 192 12.97 -3.99 -4.03
N ARG A 193 13.04 -2.75 -4.52
CA ARG A 193 13.51 -2.45 -5.88
C ARG A 193 14.93 -2.92 -6.11
N ALA A 194 15.80 -2.81 -5.11
CA ALA A 194 17.16 -3.32 -5.12
C ALA A 194 17.27 -4.85 -4.89
N SER A 195 16.15 -5.58 -4.95
CA SER A 195 16.06 -7.05 -4.72
C SER A 195 16.52 -7.50 -3.34
N ARG A 196 16.35 -6.65 -2.32
CA ARG A 196 16.51 -7.04 -0.94
C ARG A 196 15.19 -7.59 -0.39
N PRO A 197 15.20 -8.65 0.41
CA PRO A 197 13.99 -9.19 1.00
C PRO A 197 13.37 -8.19 1.97
N VAL A 198 12.04 -8.22 2.07
CA VAL A 198 11.30 -7.50 3.11
C VAL A 198 11.37 -8.32 4.39
N GLU A 199 12.15 -7.83 5.35
CA GLU A 199 12.32 -8.48 6.65
C GLU A 199 11.68 -7.64 7.76
N ALA A 200 11.39 -8.22 8.92
CA ALA A 200 10.69 -7.55 10.03
C ALA A 200 11.32 -6.23 10.50
N TRP A 201 12.59 -5.96 10.16
CA TRP A 201 13.28 -4.72 10.53
C TRP A 201 12.69 -3.47 9.83
N TRP A 202 11.97 -3.63 8.71
CA TRP A 202 11.37 -2.50 7.98
C TRP A 202 10.44 -1.66 8.87
N LYS A 203 9.76 -2.28 9.82
CA LYS A 203 8.83 -1.62 10.73
C LYS A 203 9.45 -1.19 12.06
N LYS A 204 10.76 -1.33 12.24
CA LYS A 204 11.43 -1.02 13.50
C LYS A 204 11.15 0.41 13.97
N ARG A 205 11.31 1.39 13.08
CA ARG A 205 11.08 2.82 13.39
C ARG A 205 9.60 3.09 13.71
N ILE A 206 8.68 2.43 13.01
CA ILE A 206 7.23 2.52 13.28
C ILE A 206 6.94 1.98 14.68
N ASN A 207 7.43 0.80 15.00
CA ASN A 207 7.24 0.18 16.32
C ASN A 207 7.86 1.00 17.46
N GLU A 208 9.03 1.61 17.22
CA GLU A 208 9.69 2.50 18.21
C GLU A 208 8.86 3.76 18.46
N ASP A 209 8.33 4.41 17.41
CA ASP A 209 7.45 5.58 17.54
C ASP A 209 6.16 5.21 18.25
N PHE A 210 5.52 4.12 17.81
CA PHE A 210 4.27 3.63 18.39
C PHE A 210 4.43 3.28 19.88
N GLY A 211 5.50 2.56 20.23
CA GLY A 211 5.76 2.15 21.62
C GLY A 211 6.14 3.28 22.56
N LYS A 212 6.87 4.31 22.08
CA LYS A 212 7.28 5.46 22.91
C LYS A 212 6.13 6.38 23.29
N ARG A 213 5.12 6.49 22.43
CA ARG A 213 4.00 7.41 22.62
C ARG A 213 2.80 6.77 23.35
N GLY A 214 2.83 5.45 23.55
CA GLY A 214 1.73 4.70 24.19
C GLY A 214 0.50 4.55 23.28
N ARG A 215 -0.47 3.82 23.77
CA ARG A 215 -1.79 3.70 23.12
C ARG A 215 -2.69 4.85 23.54
#